data_e1e3d2a2917fed20389098225d174f83
#
_entry.id   e1e3d2a2917fed20389098225d174f83
#
_cell.length_a   1.000
_cell.length_b   1.000
_cell.length_c   1.000
_cell.angle_alpha   90.00
_cell.angle_beta   90.00
_cell.angle_gamma   90.00
#
_symmetry.space_group_name_H-M   'P 1'
#
loop_
_entity.id
_entity.type
_entity.pdbx_description
1 polymer ?
#
loop_
_entity_poly.entity_id
_entity_poly.type
_entity_poly.pdbx_seq_one_letter_code
_entity_poly.pdbx_strand_id
1 'polypeptide(L)'
;KMGKTRLIAETGAGQHGVATATAAALMGMECVVFMGEEDTIRQALNVYRMRLLGAEVIPVTSGTATLKDAVSEAMREWTSRVDDTHYCLGSVMGPHPFPTIVRDFQAVISKEIKAQMLEKEGRLPDAVIACVGGGSNAIGSFYHFINDPGVRLIGCEAAGRGVDTFETAATIATGRLGIFHGMKSYFCQDKYGQIA
;
A
#
# COMPACT_ATOMS: atom_id res chain seq x y z
N LYS A 1 -7.81 -16.72 -12.98
CA LYS A 1 -7.38 -16.71 -14.40
C LYS A 1 -5.90 -17.05 -14.58
N MET A 2 -5.07 -16.74 -13.60
CA MET A 2 -3.63 -17.07 -13.60
C MET A 2 -3.34 -18.49 -13.11
N GLY A 3 -4.33 -19.26 -12.67
CA GLY A 3 -4.17 -20.60 -12.13
C GLY A 3 -3.57 -20.67 -10.72
N LYS A 4 -3.43 -19.52 -10.03
CA LYS A 4 -2.92 -19.48 -8.67
C LYS A 4 -4.01 -19.91 -7.70
N THR A 5 -3.60 -20.65 -6.66
CA THR A 5 -4.50 -21.18 -5.62
C THR A 5 -4.34 -20.50 -4.28
N ARG A 6 -3.27 -19.68 -4.13
CA ARG A 6 -2.89 -19.01 -2.90
C ARG A 6 -2.67 -17.53 -3.15
N LEU A 7 -3.18 -16.70 -2.22
CA LEU A 7 -2.90 -15.27 -2.15
C LEU A 7 -2.00 -14.96 -0.95
N ILE A 8 -1.05 -14.07 -1.13
CA ILE A 8 -0.34 -13.45 -0.02
C ILE A 8 -0.46 -11.94 -0.10
N ALA A 9 -0.44 -11.30 1.05
CA ALA A 9 -0.41 -9.85 1.18
C ALA A 9 0.45 -9.44 2.38
N GLU A 10 0.99 -8.22 2.33
CA GLU A 10 1.46 -7.50 3.50
C GLU A 10 0.38 -6.55 4.00
N THR A 11 0.42 -6.18 5.26
CA THR A 11 -0.44 -5.14 5.79
C THR A 11 0.18 -4.45 7.01
N GLY A 12 -0.07 -3.16 7.17
CA GLY A 12 0.27 -2.37 8.36
C GLY A 12 -0.98 -2.11 9.19
N ALA A 13 -1.83 -1.17 8.79
CA ALA A 13 -3.09 -0.87 9.47
C ALA A 13 -4.14 -1.99 9.39
N GLY A 14 -3.93 -3.02 8.58
CA GLY A 14 -4.77 -4.20 8.47
C GLY A 14 -5.87 -4.13 7.41
N GLN A 15 -6.18 -2.98 6.83
CA GLN A 15 -7.28 -2.84 5.87
C GLN A 15 -7.04 -3.62 4.58
N HIS A 16 -5.83 -3.55 4.03
CA HIS A 16 -5.46 -4.30 2.84
C HIS A 16 -5.49 -5.81 3.09
N GLY A 17 -5.00 -6.26 4.26
CA GLY A 17 -5.08 -7.66 4.67
C GLY A 17 -6.52 -8.16 4.77
N VAL A 18 -7.42 -7.40 5.38
CA VAL A 18 -8.85 -7.75 5.48
C VAL A 18 -9.49 -7.82 4.08
N ALA A 19 -9.19 -6.87 3.19
CA ALA A 19 -9.72 -6.87 1.83
C ALA A 19 -9.23 -8.10 1.03
N THR A 20 -7.94 -8.42 1.15
CA THR A 20 -7.35 -9.60 0.49
C THR A 20 -7.95 -10.90 1.04
N ALA A 21 -8.06 -11.03 2.37
CA ALA A 21 -8.69 -12.17 3.01
C ALA A 21 -10.16 -12.34 2.58
N THR A 22 -10.90 -11.24 2.44
CA THR A 22 -12.29 -11.26 1.96
C THR A 22 -12.37 -11.79 0.53
N ALA A 23 -11.52 -11.30 -0.36
CA ALA A 23 -11.47 -11.76 -1.75
C ALA A 23 -11.05 -13.23 -1.84
N ALA A 24 -10.08 -13.67 -1.05
CA ALA A 24 -9.63 -15.05 -0.98
C ALA A 24 -10.75 -15.99 -0.51
N ALA A 25 -11.46 -15.62 0.57
CA ALA A 25 -12.59 -16.40 1.09
C ALA A 25 -13.71 -16.52 0.05
N LEU A 26 -14.04 -15.43 -0.65
CA LEU A 26 -15.05 -15.43 -1.72
C LEU A 26 -14.66 -16.35 -2.88
N MET A 27 -13.37 -16.44 -3.20
CA MET A 27 -12.87 -17.24 -4.33
C MET A 27 -12.40 -18.65 -3.95
N GLY A 28 -12.51 -19.03 -2.68
CA GLY A 28 -12.06 -20.32 -2.18
C GLY A 28 -10.55 -20.52 -2.28
N MET A 29 -9.76 -19.45 -2.11
CA MET A 29 -8.30 -19.46 -2.19
C MET A 29 -7.68 -19.44 -0.79
N GLU A 30 -6.53 -20.09 -0.65
CA GLU A 30 -5.68 -19.92 0.53
C GLU A 30 -5.21 -18.47 0.66
N CYS A 31 -5.16 -17.94 1.86
CA CYS A 31 -4.72 -16.58 2.12
C CYS A 31 -3.75 -16.52 3.29
N VAL A 32 -2.59 -15.91 3.06
CA VAL A 32 -1.59 -15.62 4.11
C VAL A 32 -1.30 -14.13 4.10
N VAL A 33 -1.34 -13.52 5.28
CA VAL A 33 -1.09 -12.08 5.46
C VAL A 33 0.09 -11.88 6.40
N PHE A 34 1.11 -11.21 5.91
CA PHE A 34 2.27 -10.80 6.70
C PHE A 34 2.00 -9.44 7.35
N MET A 35 2.23 -9.33 8.64
CA MET A 35 1.97 -8.11 9.39
C MET A 35 3.04 -7.94 10.47
N GLY A 36 3.59 -6.74 10.62
CA GLY A 36 4.55 -6.48 11.68
C GLY A 36 3.95 -6.81 13.05
N GLU A 37 4.73 -7.40 13.96
CA GLU A 37 4.25 -7.79 15.28
C GLU A 37 3.65 -6.62 16.06
N GLU A 38 4.30 -5.46 16.02
CA GLU A 38 3.78 -4.21 16.59
C GLU A 38 2.40 -3.85 16.03
N ASP A 39 2.22 -4.01 14.72
CA ASP A 39 0.97 -3.68 14.05
C ASP A 39 -0.12 -4.71 14.37
N THR A 40 0.23 -5.99 14.59
CA THR A 40 -0.75 -7.02 14.99
C THR A 40 -1.38 -6.69 16.34
N ILE A 41 -0.63 -6.10 17.25
CA ILE A 41 -1.11 -5.68 18.57
C ILE A 41 -1.99 -4.44 18.42
N ARG A 42 -1.51 -3.42 17.72
CA ARG A 42 -2.24 -2.15 17.50
C ARG A 42 -3.56 -2.35 16.76
N GLN A 43 -3.60 -3.29 15.83
CA GLN A 43 -4.70 -3.56 14.92
C GLN A 43 -5.36 -4.93 15.17
N ALA A 44 -5.43 -5.36 16.42
CA ALA A 44 -5.93 -6.67 16.81
C ALA A 44 -7.33 -6.99 16.24
N LEU A 45 -8.19 -6.00 16.11
CA LEU A 45 -9.51 -6.16 15.50
C LEU A 45 -9.43 -6.57 14.01
N ASN A 46 -8.50 -6.02 13.25
CA ASN A 46 -8.32 -6.39 11.86
C ASN A 46 -7.66 -7.78 11.74
N VAL A 47 -6.75 -8.12 12.65
CA VAL A 47 -6.20 -9.49 12.76
C VAL A 47 -7.31 -10.51 13.01
N TYR A 48 -8.21 -10.21 13.94
CA TYR A 48 -9.38 -11.05 14.20
C TYR A 48 -10.26 -11.23 12.95
N ARG A 49 -10.55 -10.14 12.23
CA ARG A 49 -11.34 -10.18 10.99
C ARG A 49 -10.68 -11.04 9.91
N MET A 50 -9.37 -10.91 9.71
CA MET A 50 -8.62 -11.73 8.75
C MET A 50 -8.70 -13.22 9.09
N ARG A 51 -8.49 -13.57 10.37
CA ARG A 51 -8.61 -14.95 10.85
C ARG A 51 -10.02 -15.51 10.72
N LEU A 52 -11.04 -14.72 11.00
CA LEU A 52 -12.44 -15.10 10.82
C LEU A 52 -12.77 -15.43 9.35
N LEU A 53 -12.11 -14.74 8.40
CA LEU A 53 -12.22 -14.99 6.96
C LEU A 53 -11.37 -16.19 6.49
N GLY A 54 -10.69 -16.88 7.39
CA GLY A 54 -9.88 -18.05 7.10
C GLY A 54 -8.44 -17.74 6.67
N ALA A 55 -8.00 -16.48 6.75
CA ALA A 55 -6.63 -16.13 6.45
C ALA A 55 -5.68 -16.46 7.62
N GLU A 56 -4.51 -16.98 7.30
CA GLU A 56 -3.39 -17.05 8.24
C GLU A 56 -2.73 -15.68 8.35
N VAL A 57 -2.54 -15.19 9.58
CA VAL A 57 -1.82 -13.94 9.85
C VAL A 57 -0.51 -14.26 10.52
N ILE A 58 0.59 -13.98 9.82
CA ILE A 58 1.96 -14.24 10.28
C ILE A 58 2.57 -12.95 10.83
N PRO A 59 2.83 -12.89 12.15
CA PRO A 59 3.54 -11.76 12.74
C PRO A 59 5.01 -11.78 12.28
N VAL A 60 5.50 -10.63 11.83
CA VAL A 60 6.90 -10.43 11.44
C VAL A 60 7.63 -9.72 12.58
N THR A 61 8.61 -10.39 13.14
CA THR A 61 9.39 -9.91 14.31
C THR A 61 10.76 -9.35 13.94
N SER A 62 11.16 -9.49 12.68
CA SER A 62 12.45 -9.00 12.18
C SER A 62 12.45 -7.49 11.98
N GLY A 63 13.63 -6.87 12.00
CA GLY A 63 13.81 -5.45 11.77
C GLY A 63 13.10 -4.57 12.80
N THR A 64 12.27 -3.67 12.33
CA THR A 64 11.42 -2.80 13.17
C THR A 64 10.07 -3.43 13.54
N ALA A 65 9.82 -4.66 13.08
CA ALA A 65 8.56 -5.38 13.26
C ALA A 65 7.32 -4.60 12.77
N THR A 66 7.48 -3.84 11.69
CA THR A 66 6.45 -3.00 11.08
C THR A 66 6.21 -3.33 9.60
N LEU A 67 5.43 -2.52 8.91
CA LEU A 67 5.03 -2.73 7.51
C LEU A 67 6.21 -3.01 6.56
N LYS A 68 7.35 -2.32 6.71
CA LYS A 68 8.53 -2.53 5.86
C LYS A 68 9.01 -3.98 5.89
N ASP A 69 9.06 -4.54 7.10
CA ASP A 69 9.54 -5.91 7.30
C ASP A 69 8.50 -6.94 6.84
N ALA A 70 7.21 -6.62 7.01
CA ALA A 70 6.12 -7.42 6.46
C ALA A 70 6.18 -7.51 4.92
N VAL A 71 6.50 -6.41 4.23
CA VAL A 71 6.73 -6.40 2.78
C VAL A 71 7.93 -7.29 2.42
N SER A 72 9.03 -7.19 3.17
CA SER A 72 10.22 -8.01 2.94
C SER A 72 9.93 -9.50 3.05
N GLU A 73 9.17 -9.92 4.06
CA GLU A 73 8.78 -11.33 4.24
C GLU A 73 7.81 -11.79 3.14
N ALA A 74 6.80 -10.99 2.81
CA ALA A 74 5.88 -11.29 1.72
C ALA A 74 6.61 -11.47 0.38
N MET A 75 7.60 -10.63 0.09
CA MET A 75 8.43 -10.74 -1.11
C MET A 75 9.27 -12.03 -1.12
N ARG A 76 9.89 -12.42 0.02
CA ARG A 76 10.65 -13.67 0.14
C ARG A 76 9.76 -14.89 -0.09
N GLU A 77 8.63 -14.93 0.57
CA GLU A 77 7.66 -16.02 0.44
C GLU A 77 7.15 -16.12 -1.00
N TRP A 78 6.78 -14.99 -1.62
CA TRP A 78 6.32 -14.96 -3.00
C TRP A 78 7.37 -15.49 -3.98
N THR A 79 8.62 -15.07 -3.86
CA THR A 79 9.69 -15.52 -4.76
C THR A 79 9.98 -17.01 -4.63
N SER A 80 9.78 -17.58 -3.44
CA SER A 80 9.95 -19.03 -3.20
C SER A 80 8.80 -19.87 -3.72
N ARG A 81 7.60 -19.27 -3.91
CA ARG A 81 6.36 -19.94 -4.28
C ARG A 81 5.64 -19.27 -5.46
N VAL A 82 6.40 -18.75 -6.40
CA VAL A 82 5.84 -18.00 -7.54
C VAL A 82 4.87 -18.82 -8.39
N ASP A 83 5.02 -20.14 -8.42
CA ASP A 83 4.21 -21.02 -9.27
C ASP A 83 2.75 -21.15 -8.81
N ASP A 84 2.49 -21.21 -7.51
CA ASP A 84 1.17 -21.39 -6.93
C ASP A 84 0.60 -20.14 -6.27
N THR A 85 1.42 -19.16 -5.97
CA THR A 85 1.10 -18.00 -5.15
C THR A 85 1.06 -16.69 -5.96
N HIS A 86 0.01 -15.89 -5.75
CA HIS A 86 -0.07 -14.52 -6.24
C HIS A 86 0.13 -13.54 -5.08
N TYR A 87 1.06 -12.60 -5.26
CA TYR A 87 1.24 -11.52 -4.32
C TYR A 87 0.27 -10.37 -4.62
N CYS A 88 -0.67 -10.17 -3.72
CA CYS A 88 -1.60 -9.04 -3.76
C CYS A 88 -0.94 -7.86 -3.04
N LEU A 89 -0.09 -7.14 -3.76
CA LEU A 89 0.73 -6.06 -3.22
C LEU A 89 -0.14 -4.85 -2.86
N GLY A 90 -0.02 -4.37 -1.64
CA GLY A 90 -0.94 -3.40 -1.02
C GLY A 90 -0.68 -1.94 -1.33
N SER A 91 0.36 -1.62 -2.10
CA SER A 91 0.68 -0.23 -2.42
C SER A 91 1.26 -0.06 -3.83
N VAL A 92 1.50 1.20 -4.26
CA VAL A 92 2.13 1.52 -5.55
C VAL A 92 3.64 1.35 -5.41
N MET A 93 4.08 0.11 -5.28
CA MET A 93 5.47 -0.24 -5.04
C MET A 93 5.82 -1.56 -5.73
N GLY A 94 7.10 -1.94 -5.66
CA GLY A 94 7.60 -3.16 -6.26
C GLY A 94 7.97 -3.02 -7.73
N PRO A 95 8.42 -4.11 -8.37
CA PRO A 95 8.84 -4.11 -9.76
C PRO A 95 7.65 -3.94 -10.71
N HIS A 96 7.94 -3.50 -11.94
CA HIS A 96 6.91 -3.54 -12.99
C HIS A 96 6.38 -5.00 -13.15
N PRO A 97 5.06 -5.23 -13.27
CA PRO A 97 3.99 -4.25 -13.52
C PRO A 97 3.20 -3.82 -12.26
N PHE A 98 3.62 -4.13 -11.05
CA PHE A 98 2.85 -3.84 -9.83
C PHE A 98 2.39 -2.38 -9.71
N PRO A 99 3.24 -1.35 -9.94
CA PRO A 99 2.77 0.04 -9.86
C PRO A 99 1.65 0.35 -10.84
N THR A 100 1.70 -0.21 -12.04
CA THR A 100 0.64 -0.04 -13.05
C THR A 100 -0.65 -0.74 -12.63
N ILE A 101 -0.57 -1.97 -12.13
CA ILE A 101 -1.73 -2.74 -11.65
C ILE A 101 -2.43 -1.98 -10.52
N VAL A 102 -1.67 -1.54 -9.53
CA VAL A 102 -2.23 -0.83 -8.36
C VAL A 102 -2.84 0.51 -8.79
N ARG A 103 -2.15 1.28 -9.63
CA ARG A 103 -2.69 2.52 -10.19
C ARG A 103 -4.04 2.28 -10.88
N ASP A 104 -4.10 1.33 -11.78
CA ASP A 104 -5.28 1.11 -12.62
C ASP A 104 -6.49 0.67 -11.80
N PHE A 105 -6.29 -0.19 -10.80
CA PHE A 105 -7.38 -0.60 -9.92
C PHE A 105 -7.76 0.49 -8.91
N GLN A 106 -6.81 1.21 -8.34
CA GLN A 106 -7.10 2.31 -7.41
C GLN A 106 -7.66 3.56 -8.08
N ALA A 107 -7.42 3.75 -9.37
CA ALA A 107 -7.91 4.90 -10.12
C ALA A 107 -9.45 4.97 -10.21
N VAL A 108 -10.17 3.91 -9.83
CA VAL A 108 -11.63 3.95 -9.64
C VAL A 108 -12.04 5.07 -8.68
N ILE A 109 -11.22 5.35 -7.65
CA ILE A 109 -11.45 6.42 -6.67
C ILE A 109 -11.59 7.79 -7.38
N SER A 110 -10.57 8.19 -8.14
CA SER A 110 -10.60 9.49 -8.85
C SER A 110 -11.64 9.55 -9.96
N LYS A 111 -11.93 8.42 -10.62
CA LYS A 111 -12.98 8.31 -11.62
C LYS A 111 -14.35 8.61 -11.01
N GLU A 112 -14.65 8.00 -9.88
CA GLU A 112 -15.91 8.19 -9.18
C GLU A 112 -16.02 9.57 -8.56
N ILE A 113 -14.94 10.10 -7.93
CA ILE A 113 -14.93 11.48 -7.43
C ILE A 113 -15.27 12.47 -8.54
N LYS A 114 -14.62 12.33 -9.70
CA LYS A 114 -14.84 13.24 -10.84
C LYS A 114 -16.30 13.20 -11.32
N ALA A 115 -16.87 12.02 -11.47
CA ALA A 115 -18.25 11.83 -11.88
C ALA A 115 -19.24 12.41 -10.86
N GLN A 116 -19.06 12.10 -9.58
CA GLN A 116 -19.93 12.55 -8.49
C GLN A 116 -19.86 14.06 -8.28
N MET A 117 -18.68 14.69 -8.44
CA MET A 117 -18.56 16.15 -8.35
C MET A 117 -19.32 16.84 -9.49
N LEU A 118 -19.18 16.34 -10.72
CA LEU A 118 -19.93 16.88 -11.85
C LEU A 118 -21.44 16.69 -11.69
N GLU A 119 -21.88 15.56 -11.16
CA GLU A 119 -23.30 15.28 -10.89
C GLU A 119 -23.90 16.20 -9.80
N LYS A 120 -23.16 16.37 -8.68
CA LYS A 120 -23.69 17.06 -7.50
C LYS A 120 -23.45 18.57 -7.52
N GLU A 121 -22.29 18.98 -8.02
CA GLU A 121 -21.83 20.39 -7.95
C GLU A 121 -21.77 21.07 -9.32
N GLY A 122 -21.96 20.32 -10.42
CA GLY A 122 -21.87 20.83 -11.80
C GLY A 122 -20.46 21.25 -12.22
N ARG A 123 -19.43 21.00 -11.39
CA ARG A 123 -18.05 21.39 -11.66
C ARG A 123 -17.05 20.43 -11.02
N LEU A 124 -15.79 20.51 -11.44
CA LEU A 124 -14.68 19.82 -10.79
C LEU A 124 -14.32 20.51 -9.46
N PRO A 125 -13.69 19.79 -8.53
CA PRO A 125 -13.21 20.36 -7.27
C PRO A 125 -12.04 21.33 -7.52
N ASP A 126 -11.85 22.31 -6.64
CA ASP A 126 -10.69 23.22 -6.69
C ASP A 126 -9.39 22.52 -6.25
N ALA A 127 -9.51 21.49 -5.42
CA ALA A 127 -8.39 20.69 -4.97
C ALA A 127 -8.82 19.26 -4.62
N VAL A 128 -7.93 18.29 -4.85
CA VAL A 128 -8.02 16.93 -4.30
C VAL A 128 -6.88 16.76 -3.32
N ILE A 129 -7.19 16.39 -2.08
CA ILE A 129 -6.23 16.21 -1.00
C ILE A 129 -6.20 14.73 -0.61
N ALA A 130 -5.03 14.13 -0.56
CA ALA A 130 -4.89 12.71 -0.21
C ALA A 130 -3.67 12.44 0.66
N CYS A 131 -3.80 11.51 1.60
CA CYS A 131 -2.67 11.01 2.36
C CYS A 131 -1.72 10.21 1.48
N VAL A 132 -0.42 10.41 1.68
CA VAL A 132 0.66 9.70 0.98
C VAL A 132 1.43 8.86 1.99
N GLY A 133 1.31 7.55 1.87
CA GLY A 133 2.19 6.57 2.50
C GLY A 133 2.93 5.81 1.41
N GLY A 134 2.54 4.55 1.13
CA GLY A 134 3.05 3.81 -0.03
C GLY A 134 2.55 4.30 -1.39
N GLY A 135 1.66 5.29 -1.44
CA GLY A 135 1.24 6.00 -2.63
C GLY A 135 -0.06 5.53 -3.29
N SER A 136 -0.62 4.37 -2.91
CA SER A 136 -1.82 3.83 -3.59
C SER A 136 -3.05 4.73 -3.43
N ASN A 137 -3.28 5.26 -2.23
CA ASN A 137 -4.37 6.20 -1.97
C ASN A 137 -4.22 7.49 -2.80
N ALA A 138 -3.03 8.05 -2.84
CA ALA A 138 -2.76 9.29 -3.57
C ALA A 138 -2.91 9.10 -5.08
N ILE A 139 -2.30 8.05 -5.66
CA ILE A 139 -2.40 7.81 -7.10
C ILE A 139 -3.85 7.48 -7.50
N GLY A 140 -4.57 6.72 -6.68
CA GLY A 140 -5.99 6.44 -6.91
C GLY A 140 -6.84 7.70 -6.91
N SER A 141 -6.57 8.62 -5.98
CA SER A 141 -7.31 9.88 -5.85
C SER A 141 -6.94 10.91 -6.92
N PHE A 142 -5.71 10.89 -7.44
CA PHE A 142 -5.19 11.93 -8.33
C PHE A 142 -5.26 11.56 -9.82
N TYR A 143 -5.22 10.29 -10.16
CA TYR A 143 -4.93 9.83 -11.52
C TYR A 143 -5.80 10.48 -12.61
N HIS A 144 -7.11 10.55 -12.43
CA HIS A 144 -8.00 11.17 -13.42
C HIS A 144 -8.03 12.70 -13.39
N PHE A 145 -7.31 13.32 -12.46
CA PHE A 145 -7.19 14.78 -12.35
C PHE A 145 -5.84 15.32 -12.84
N ILE A 146 -4.90 14.45 -13.21
CA ILE A 146 -3.53 14.86 -13.63
C ILE A 146 -3.56 15.84 -14.80
N ASN A 147 -4.54 15.69 -15.71
CA ASN A 147 -4.68 16.53 -16.89
C ASN A 147 -5.72 17.66 -16.70
N ASP A 148 -6.22 17.90 -15.51
CA ASP A 148 -7.15 18.98 -15.21
C ASP A 148 -6.39 20.15 -14.54
N PRO A 149 -5.87 21.15 -15.28
CA PRO A 149 -4.99 22.19 -14.73
C PRO A 149 -5.69 23.11 -13.70
N GLY A 150 -7.00 23.12 -13.67
CA GLY A 150 -7.79 23.84 -12.67
C GLY A 150 -7.93 23.14 -11.31
N VAL A 151 -7.47 21.89 -11.19
CA VAL A 151 -7.57 21.10 -9.97
C VAL A 151 -6.20 20.96 -9.31
N ARG A 152 -6.04 21.48 -8.11
CA ARG A 152 -4.81 21.30 -7.34
C ARG A 152 -4.75 19.91 -6.73
N LEU A 153 -3.63 19.20 -6.88
CA LEU A 153 -3.38 17.91 -6.26
C LEU A 153 -2.44 18.11 -5.06
N ILE A 154 -2.91 17.75 -3.87
CA ILE A 154 -2.20 17.99 -2.61
C ILE A 154 -1.98 16.66 -1.89
N GLY A 155 -0.73 16.19 -1.87
CA GLY A 155 -0.32 15.03 -1.09
C GLY A 155 0.06 15.42 0.34
N CYS A 156 -0.46 14.70 1.33
CA CYS A 156 -0.15 14.90 2.74
C CYS A 156 0.67 13.72 3.26
N GLU A 157 1.91 13.96 3.62
CA GLU A 157 2.81 12.97 4.21
C GLU A 157 2.88 13.11 5.73
N ALA A 158 3.20 12.02 6.42
CA ALA A 158 3.39 12.03 7.86
C ALA A 158 4.78 12.60 8.20
N ALA A 159 4.80 13.80 8.76
CA ALA A 159 6.05 14.46 9.14
C ALA A 159 6.67 13.94 10.45
N GLY A 160 5.96 13.08 11.21
CA GLY A 160 6.43 12.56 12.48
C GLY A 160 6.73 13.71 13.47
N ARG A 161 7.97 13.74 13.97
CA ARG A 161 8.45 14.82 14.84
C ARG A 161 9.02 16.04 14.08
N GLY A 162 8.90 16.04 12.77
CA GLY A 162 9.33 17.12 11.90
C GLY A 162 10.17 16.63 10.73
N VAL A 163 10.06 17.33 9.59
CA VAL A 163 10.77 16.99 8.35
C VAL A 163 12.30 17.14 8.46
N ASP A 164 12.77 17.91 9.44
CA ASP A 164 14.20 18.12 9.72
C ASP A 164 14.76 17.09 10.71
N THR A 165 13.97 16.08 11.09
CA THR A 165 14.37 15.03 12.03
C THR A 165 14.49 13.69 11.31
N PHE A 166 15.15 12.71 11.96
CA PHE A 166 15.17 11.32 11.47
C PHE A 166 13.84 10.57 11.72
N GLU A 167 12.94 11.15 12.50
CA GLU A 167 11.63 10.57 12.84
C GLU A 167 10.54 11.15 11.94
N THR A 168 10.74 11.10 10.64
CA THR A 168 9.80 11.54 9.60
C THR A 168 9.53 10.41 8.60
N ALA A 169 8.30 10.33 8.09
CA ALA A 169 7.93 9.47 6.98
C ALA A 169 7.55 10.30 5.71
N ALA A 170 7.96 11.56 5.67
CA ALA A 170 7.72 12.45 4.54
C ALA A 170 8.69 12.14 3.38
N THR A 171 8.51 11.02 2.74
CA THR A 171 9.44 10.42 1.79
C THR A 171 9.62 11.25 0.51
N ILE A 172 8.56 11.87 -0.01
CA ILE A 172 8.65 12.73 -1.19
C ILE A 172 9.32 14.05 -0.85
N ALA A 173 8.99 14.61 0.33
CA ALA A 173 9.53 15.91 0.76
C ALA A 173 11.01 15.83 1.17
N THR A 174 11.44 14.75 1.81
CA THR A 174 12.77 14.65 2.44
C THR A 174 13.60 13.47 1.95
N GLY A 175 12.98 12.50 1.28
CA GLY A 175 13.63 11.26 0.86
C GLY A 175 14.64 11.43 -0.27
N ARG A 176 15.49 10.43 -0.41
CA ARG A 176 16.49 10.33 -1.48
C ARG A 176 16.14 9.18 -2.40
N LEU A 177 16.57 9.29 -3.67
CA LEU A 177 16.43 8.17 -4.62
C LEU A 177 17.24 6.97 -4.16
N GLY A 178 16.60 5.81 -4.15
CA GLY A 178 17.20 4.54 -3.83
C GLY A 178 16.54 3.39 -4.57
N ILE A 179 17.08 2.19 -4.40
CA ILE A 179 16.53 0.96 -4.98
C ILE A 179 16.19 0.01 -3.83
N PHE A 180 14.94 -0.40 -3.76
CA PHE A 180 14.44 -1.33 -2.76
C PHE A 180 13.21 -2.08 -3.29
N HIS A 181 13.04 -3.34 -2.90
CA HIS A 181 11.93 -4.19 -3.38
C HIS A 181 11.76 -4.19 -4.92
N GLY A 182 12.88 -4.18 -5.67
CA GLY A 182 12.86 -4.22 -7.14
C GLY A 182 12.38 -2.95 -7.83
N MET A 183 12.31 -1.83 -7.12
CA MET A 183 11.92 -0.53 -7.66
C MET A 183 12.95 0.55 -7.35
N LYS A 184 12.97 1.60 -8.19
CA LYS A 184 13.67 2.85 -7.93
C LYS A 184 12.65 3.90 -7.47
N SER A 185 12.79 4.39 -6.25
CA SER A 185 11.85 5.34 -5.66
C SER A 185 12.54 6.26 -4.64
N TYR A 186 11.75 7.14 -4.01
CA TYR A 186 12.21 7.92 -2.88
C TYR A 186 12.07 7.12 -1.59
N PHE A 187 13.08 7.20 -0.73
CA PHE A 187 13.10 6.55 0.58
C PHE A 187 13.66 7.48 1.63
N CYS A 188 13.13 7.41 2.86
CA CYS A 188 13.79 7.96 4.02
C CYS A 188 15.02 7.09 4.31
N GLN A 189 16.19 7.69 4.30
CA GLN A 189 17.48 7.01 4.46
C GLN A 189 18.30 7.71 5.53
N ASP A 190 19.03 6.91 6.31
CA ASP A 190 20.02 7.45 7.23
C ASP A 190 21.25 8.00 6.49
N LYS A 191 22.23 8.48 7.25
CA LYS A 191 23.48 9.01 6.68
C LYS A 191 24.34 7.99 5.92
N TYR A 192 24.07 6.70 6.10
CA TYR A 192 24.75 5.59 5.43
C TYR A 192 23.95 5.05 4.24
N GLY A 193 22.77 5.62 3.96
CA GLY A 193 21.90 5.19 2.87
C GLY A 193 21.02 3.99 3.23
N GLN A 194 20.94 3.61 4.50
CA GLN A 194 20.05 2.54 4.95
C GLN A 194 18.63 3.09 5.06
N ILE A 195 17.66 2.28 4.63
CA ILE A 195 16.24 2.63 4.68
C ILE A 195 15.76 2.44 6.12
N ALA A 196 15.27 3.53 6.73
CA ALA A 196 14.78 3.56 8.10
C ALA A 196 13.39 2.91 8.23
#